data_074a227ff602df5ba256277f4a3633b4
#
_entry.id   074a227ff602df5ba256277f4a3633b4
#
_cell.length_a   1.000
_cell.length_b   1.000
_cell.length_c   1.000
_cell.angle_alpha   90.00
_cell.angle_beta   90.00
_cell.angle_gamma   90.00
#
_symmetry.space_group_name_H-M   'P 1'
#
loop_
_entity.id
_entity.type
_entity.pdbx_description
1 polymer ?
#
loop_
_entity_poly.entity_id
_entity_poly.type
_entity_poly.pdbx_seq_one_letter_code
_entity_poly.pdbx_strand_id
1 'polypeptide(L)' 'VAAAGLSLAKIGACVGAGLAAIAAGIGIGKIGSSAMDAIARQPEETNNIRTNMIVIAALIEGVALFAIIVCLLALFV' A
#
# COMPACT_ATOMS: atom_id res chain seq x y z
N VAL A 1 -8.12 19.47 -26.93
CA VAL A 1 -7.22 19.76 -25.80
C VAL A 1 -7.82 19.22 -24.51
N ALA A 2 -9.09 19.52 -24.24
CA ALA A 2 -9.76 19.03 -23.04
C ALA A 2 -9.82 17.51 -23.00
N ALA A 3 -10.10 16.86 -24.12
CA ALA A 3 -10.14 15.40 -24.20
C ALA A 3 -8.76 14.78 -23.96
N ALA A 4 -7.70 15.40 -24.51
CA ALA A 4 -6.33 14.94 -24.29
C ALA A 4 -5.94 15.12 -22.81
N GLY A 5 -6.32 16.22 -22.18
CA GLY A 5 -6.08 16.46 -20.77
C GLY A 5 -6.79 15.44 -19.89
N LEU A 6 -8.05 15.12 -20.19
CA LEU A 6 -8.80 14.10 -19.46
C LEU A 6 -8.18 12.72 -19.64
N SER A 7 -7.71 12.39 -20.84
CA SER A 7 -7.06 11.10 -21.08
C SER A 7 -5.75 10.98 -20.32
N LEU A 8 -4.95 12.04 -20.27
CA LEU A 8 -3.70 12.06 -19.51
C LEU A 8 -3.98 11.94 -18.01
N ALA A 9 -5.00 12.63 -17.52
CA ALA A 9 -5.38 12.54 -16.11
C ALA A 9 -5.80 11.13 -15.74
N LYS A 10 -6.58 10.47 -16.59
CA LYS A 10 -7.01 9.09 -16.36
C LYS A 10 -5.84 8.13 -16.34
N ILE A 11 -4.93 8.26 -17.31
CA ILE A 11 -3.72 7.45 -17.36
C ILE A 11 -2.88 7.67 -16.09
N GLY A 12 -2.66 8.93 -15.74
CA GLY A 12 -1.90 9.27 -14.53
C GLY A 12 -2.52 8.70 -13.27
N ALA A 13 -3.84 8.80 -13.13
CA ALA A 13 -4.55 8.26 -11.97
C ALA A 13 -4.43 6.75 -11.90
N CYS A 14 -4.60 6.05 -13.03
CA CYS A 14 -4.47 4.60 -13.06
C CYS A 14 -3.06 4.14 -12.77
N VAL A 15 -2.05 4.79 -13.36
CA VAL A 15 -0.64 4.47 -13.10
C VAL A 15 -0.29 4.76 -11.65
N GLY A 16 -0.72 5.90 -11.11
CA GLY A 16 -0.47 6.26 -9.73
C GLY A 16 -1.08 5.28 -8.75
N ALA A 17 -2.33 4.90 -8.97
CA ALA A 17 -3.01 3.90 -8.14
C ALA A 17 -2.30 2.55 -8.21
N GLY A 18 -1.86 2.15 -9.41
CA GLY A 18 -1.11 0.90 -9.59
C GLY A 18 0.22 0.92 -8.87
N LEU A 19 0.94 2.04 -8.93
CA LEU A 19 2.21 2.19 -8.20
C LEU A 19 2.01 2.14 -6.69
N ALA A 20 0.95 2.77 -6.19
CA ALA A 20 0.62 2.71 -4.77
C ALA A 20 0.33 1.28 -4.34
N ALA A 21 -0.42 0.53 -5.15
CA ALA A 21 -0.74 -0.86 -4.86
C ALA A 21 0.51 -1.74 -4.86
N ILE A 22 1.39 -1.57 -5.82
CA ILE A 22 2.66 -2.30 -5.90
C ILE A 22 3.52 -1.99 -4.69
N ALA A 23 3.67 -0.70 -4.36
CA ALA A 23 4.50 -0.28 -3.23
C ALA A 23 3.97 -0.85 -1.92
N ALA A 24 2.66 -0.80 -1.70
CA ALA A 24 2.04 -1.37 -0.51
C ALA A 24 2.23 -2.88 -0.45
N GLY A 25 2.05 -3.56 -1.58
CA GLY A 25 2.25 -5.00 -1.67
C GLY A 25 3.66 -5.42 -1.33
N ILE A 26 4.66 -4.71 -1.87
CA ILE A 26 6.07 -4.99 -1.57
C ILE A 26 6.37 -4.72 -0.10
N GLY A 27 5.92 -3.59 0.43
CA GLY A 27 6.17 -3.22 1.82
C GLY A 27 5.54 -4.20 2.80
N ILE A 28 4.27 -4.52 2.61
CA ILE A 28 3.55 -5.47 3.46
C ILE A 28 4.14 -6.87 3.32
N GLY A 29 4.51 -7.26 2.09
CA GLY A 29 5.15 -8.54 1.85
C GLY A 29 6.46 -8.69 2.62
N LYS A 30 7.31 -7.66 2.62
CA LYS A 30 8.56 -7.67 3.39
C LYS A 30 8.30 -7.77 4.89
N ILE A 31 7.34 -7.01 5.39
CA ILE A 31 6.98 -7.06 6.81
C ILE A 31 6.46 -8.44 7.18
N GLY A 32 5.59 -9.00 6.36
CA GLY A 32 5.03 -10.32 6.61
C GLY A 32 6.08 -11.41 6.60
N SER A 33 6.97 -11.39 5.62
CA SER A 33 8.06 -12.35 5.53
C SER A 33 8.98 -12.27 6.75
N SER A 34 9.39 -11.05 7.12
CA SER A 34 10.24 -10.83 8.30
C SER A 34 9.55 -11.28 9.58
N ALA A 35 8.25 -11.00 9.70
CA ALA A 35 7.48 -11.39 10.87
C ALA A 35 7.38 -12.92 10.99
N MET A 36 7.17 -13.60 9.88
CA MET A 36 7.10 -15.06 9.88
C MET A 36 8.44 -15.67 10.28
N ASP A 37 9.55 -15.15 9.77
CA ASP A 37 10.89 -15.58 10.16
C ASP A 37 11.12 -15.36 11.65
N ALA A 38 10.72 -14.21 12.19
CA ALA A 38 10.88 -13.88 13.60
C ALA A 38 10.05 -14.82 14.47
N ILE A 39 8.81 -15.11 14.09
CA ILE A 39 7.94 -16.05 14.81
C ILE A 39 8.58 -17.47 14.83
N ALA A 40 9.16 -17.86 13.70
CA ALA A 40 9.81 -19.17 13.60
C ALA A 40 11.00 -19.29 14.57
N ARG A 41 11.72 -18.18 14.79
CA ARG A 41 12.87 -18.16 15.70
C ARG A 41 12.45 -18.00 17.15
N GLN A 42 11.40 -17.26 17.41
CA GLN A 42 10.92 -16.95 18.76
C GLN A 42 9.41 -17.17 18.85
N PRO A 43 8.95 -18.43 18.86
CA PRO A 43 7.52 -18.72 18.90
C PRO A 43 6.80 -18.13 20.12
N GLU A 44 7.52 -17.93 21.22
CA GLU A 44 6.98 -17.33 22.44
C GLU A 44 6.63 -15.85 22.25
N GLU A 45 7.16 -15.21 21.22
CA GLU A 45 6.90 -13.81 20.91
C GLU A 45 5.85 -13.63 19.80
N THR A 46 5.15 -14.70 19.43
CA THR A 46 4.20 -14.68 18.31
C THR A 46 3.17 -13.55 18.41
N ASN A 47 2.60 -13.36 19.60
CA ASN A 47 1.57 -12.33 19.79
C ASN A 47 2.13 -10.92 19.64
N ASN A 48 3.33 -10.66 20.18
CA ASN A 48 3.97 -9.36 20.07
C ASN A 48 4.36 -9.05 18.64
N ILE A 49 4.93 -10.03 17.94
CA ILE A 49 5.36 -9.89 16.55
C ILE A 49 4.14 -9.64 15.65
N ARG A 50 3.07 -10.40 15.87
CA ARG A 50 1.83 -10.24 15.11
C ARG A 50 1.24 -8.84 15.30
N THR A 51 1.17 -8.38 16.54
CA THR A 51 0.60 -7.07 16.86
C THR A 51 1.40 -5.96 16.16
N ASN A 52 2.72 -5.99 16.27
CA ASN A 52 3.58 -5.00 15.63
C ASN A 52 3.48 -5.06 14.10
N MET A 53 3.42 -6.27 13.55
CA MET A 53 3.26 -6.46 12.11
C MET A 53 1.96 -5.83 11.61
N ILE A 54 0.86 -6.07 12.31
CA ILE A 54 -0.45 -5.54 11.93
C ILE A 54 -0.45 -4.02 11.97
N VAL A 55 0.14 -3.42 13.00
CA VAL A 55 0.22 -1.97 13.12
C VAL A 55 0.98 -1.36 11.95
N ILE A 56 2.16 -1.90 11.63
CA ILE A 56 2.96 -1.37 10.52
C ILE A 56 2.27 -1.60 9.18
N ALA A 57 1.68 -2.78 8.98
CA ALA A 57 0.94 -3.08 7.76
C ALA A 57 -0.25 -2.14 7.60
N ALA A 58 -0.95 -1.82 8.68
CA ALA A 58 -2.06 -0.89 8.65
C ALA A 58 -1.62 0.52 8.28
N LEU A 59 -0.45 0.96 8.75
CA LEU A 59 0.10 2.26 8.38
C LEU A 59 0.43 2.33 6.89
N ILE A 60 1.00 1.27 6.33
CA ILE A 60 1.30 1.19 4.89
C ILE A 60 0.00 1.20 4.09
N GLU A 61 -0.99 0.42 4.50
CA GLU A 61 -2.30 0.38 3.85
C GLU A 61 -2.98 1.75 3.89
N GLY A 62 -2.89 2.44 5.01
CA GLY A 62 -3.47 3.78 5.15
C GLY A 62 -2.86 4.77 4.18
N VAL A 63 -1.54 4.79 4.05
CA VAL A 63 -0.85 5.67 3.12
C VAL A 63 -1.21 5.31 1.67
N ALA A 64 -1.23 4.02 1.34
CA ALA A 64 -1.56 3.56 -0.01
C ALA A 64 -3.01 3.89 -0.36
N LEU A 65 -3.93 3.68 0.57
CA LEU A 65 -5.34 4.00 0.37
C LEU A 65 -5.53 5.50 0.14
N PHE A 66 -4.82 6.33 0.90
CA PHE A 66 -4.85 7.78 0.72
C PHE A 66 -4.35 8.17 -0.67
N ALA A 67 -3.27 7.54 -1.13
CA ALA A 67 -2.73 7.79 -2.47
C ALA A 67 -3.75 7.40 -3.55
N ILE A 68 -4.44 6.29 -3.38
CA ILE A 68 -5.48 5.85 -4.31
C ILE A 68 -6.65 6.84 -4.32
N ILE A 69 -7.03 7.37 -3.16
CA ILE A 69 -8.07 8.37 -3.07
C ILE A 69 -7.68 9.65 -3.83
N VAL A 70 -6.43 10.09 -3.69
CA VAL A 70 -5.93 11.24 -4.44
C VAL A 70 -6.02 10.98 -5.95
N CYS A 71 -5.65 9.79 -6.39
CA CYS A 71 -5.76 9.41 -7.79
C CYS A 71 -7.23 9.38 -8.26
N LEU A 72 -8.12 8.89 -7.41
CA LEU A 72 -9.55 8.88 -7.72
C LEU A 72 -10.09 10.31 -7.88
N LEU A 73 -9.72 11.20 -6.97
CA LEU A 73 -10.15 12.60 -7.05
C LEU A 73 -9.63 13.28 -8.30
N ALA A 74 -8.46 12.91 -8.76
CA ALA A 74 -7.89 13.46 -9.99
C ALA A 74 -8.77 13.19 -11.22
N LEU A 75 -9.57 12.13 -11.20
CA LEU A 75 -10.47 11.80 -12.29
C LEU A 75 -11.67 12.75 -12.36
N PHE A 76 -12.00 13.40 -11.27
CA PHE A 76 -13.18 14.27 -11.17
C PHE A 76 -12.83 15.75 -11.17
N VAL A 77 -11.57 16.09 -11.17
CA VAL A 77 -11.08 17.47 -11.19
C VAL A 77 -10.47 17.79 -12.54
#